data_3656df7a0d5d8c4d6d4b2bf71fc2b2c2
#
_entry.id   3656df7a0d5d8c4d6d4b2bf71fc2b2c2
#
_cell.length_a   1.000
_cell.length_b   1.000
_cell.length_c   1.000
_cell.angle_alpha   90.00
_cell.angle_beta   90.00
_cell.angle_gamma   90.00
#
_symmetry.space_group_name_H-M   'P 1'
#
loop_
_entity.id
_entity.type
_entity.pdbx_description
1 polymer ?
#
loop_
_entity_poly.entity_id
_entity_poly.type
_entity_poly.pdbx_seq_one_letter_code
_entity_poly.pdbx_strand_id
1 'polypeptide(L)'
;FQRILTNQFFDFESCTTEAVRGKRYKFDKSGNDYVLYSLEEKALGRKLKKLYKKRRKNKEFSLVLQKIHIDPDCFRPNAVSIEDLEEGVGMSVKYKNIKDFSGKLFPGKITFNVFSDNDNWEVILNFDRLEFDVEVSPNFKIPSKYKRMY
;
A
#
# COMPACT_ATOMS: atom_id res chain seq x y z
N PHE A 1 0.69 -5.93 6.23
CA PHE A 1 -0.24 -4.89 6.71
C PHE A 1 0.44 -3.91 7.68
N GLN A 2 1.22 -4.40 8.65
CA GLN A 2 1.91 -3.55 9.65
C GLN A 2 2.74 -2.43 9.01
N ARG A 3 3.54 -2.72 7.96
CA ARG A 3 4.37 -1.71 7.28
C ARG A 3 3.55 -0.60 6.62
N ILE A 4 2.36 -0.92 6.13
CA ILE A 4 1.43 0.06 5.58
C ILE A 4 0.94 0.99 6.70
N LEU A 5 0.53 0.44 7.83
CA LEU A 5 0.10 1.23 8.99
C LEU A 5 1.20 2.13 9.53
N THR A 6 2.43 1.62 9.57
CA THR A 6 3.59 2.37 10.10
C THR A 6 4.26 3.28 9.06
N ASN A 7 3.68 3.44 7.88
CA ASN A 7 4.21 4.29 6.82
C ASN A 7 5.66 3.97 6.44
N GLN A 8 5.97 2.67 6.30
CA GLN A 8 7.29 2.18 5.91
C GLN A 8 7.32 1.80 4.43
N PHE A 9 8.50 1.92 3.83
CA PHE A 9 8.73 1.38 2.49
C PHE A 9 8.63 -0.14 2.48
N PHE A 10 7.92 -0.69 1.51
CA PHE A 10 7.83 -2.14 1.30
C PHE A 10 7.57 -2.47 -0.17
N ASP A 11 8.02 -3.64 -0.59
CA ASP A 11 7.67 -4.24 -1.88
C ASP A 11 6.56 -5.26 -1.67
N PHE A 12 5.49 -5.15 -2.43
CA PHE A 12 4.31 -6.00 -2.25
C PHE A 12 4.60 -7.48 -2.51
N GLU A 13 5.37 -7.80 -3.56
CA GLU A 13 5.65 -9.19 -3.93
C GLU A 13 6.61 -9.87 -2.94
N SER A 14 7.66 -9.17 -2.48
CA SER A 14 8.64 -9.73 -1.55
C SER A 14 8.34 -9.46 -0.08
N CYS A 15 7.42 -8.51 0.19
CA CYS A 15 7.12 -8.01 1.53
C CYS A 15 8.35 -7.49 2.30
N THR A 16 9.41 -7.08 1.58
CA THR A 16 10.65 -6.58 2.18
C THR A 16 10.96 -5.14 1.77
N THR A 17 11.79 -4.46 2.55
CA THR A 17 12.30 -3.13 2.21
C THR A 17 13.53 -3.18 1.31
N GLU A 18 14.27 -4.29 1.29
CA GLU A 18 15.45 -4.48 0.44
C GLU A 18 15.10 -4.42 -1.03
N ALA A 19 13.96 -5.00 -1.43
CA ALA A 19 13.51 -4.97 -2.81
C ALA A 19 13.23 -3.55 -3.31
N VAL A 20 12.78 -2.64 -2.45
CA VAL A 20 12.59 -1.22 -2.80
C VAL A 20 13.93 -0.51 -3.01
N ARG A 21 14.95 -0.88 -2.24
CA ARG A 21 16.32 -0.33 -2.37
C ARG A 21 17.08 -0.88 -3.56
N GLY A 22 16.64 -2.00 -4.11
CA GLY A 22 17.26 -2.64 -5.27
C GLY A 22 16.90 -1.98 -6.61
N LYS A 23 17.40 -2.57 -7.71
CA LYS A 23 17.14 -2.11 -9.10
C LYS A 23 15.73 -2.40 -9.61
N ARG A 24 14.83 -2.91 -8.79
CA ARG A 24 13.51 -3.35 -9.18
C ARG A 24 12.52 -2.21 -9.40
N TYR A 25 12.70 -1.12 -8.65
CA TYR A 25 11.90 0.08 -8.77
C TYR A 25 12.56 1.12 -9.67
N LYS A 26 11.76 1.79 -10.46
CA LYS A 26 12.15 2.95 -11.23
C LYS A 26 11.70 4.22 -10.53
N PHE A 27 12.52 5.23 -10.63
CA PHE A 27 12.32 6.52 -10.02
C PHE A 27 11.86 7.53 -11.07
N ASP A 28 10.89 8.36 -10.71
CA ASP A 28 10.46 9.51 -11.50
C ASP A 28 10.02 10.63 -10.56
N LYS A 29 9.76 11.81 -11.12
CA LYS A 29 9.24 12.96 -10.40
C LYS A 29 7.85 13.29 -10.94
N SER A 30 6.86 13.34 -10.05
CA SER A 30 5.48 13.69 -10.39
C SER A 30 5.01 14.88 -9.55
N GLY A 31 4.97 16.08 -10.17
CA GLY A 31 4.72 17.31 -9.44
C GLY A 31 5.84 17.60 -8.43
N ASN A 32 5.50 17.70 -7.17
CA ASN A 32 6.45 17.89 -6.07
C ASN A 32 6.94 16.56 -5.47
N ASP A 33 6.25 15.44 -5.75
CA ASP A 33 6.59 14.14 -5.17
C ASP A 33 7.65 13.39 -5.97
N TYR A 34 8.43 12.58 -5.28
CA TYR A 34 9.20 11.51 -5.89
C TYR A 34 8.34 10.26 -6.01
N VAL A 35 8.42 9.57 -7.15
CA VAL A 35 7.59 8.37 -7.37
C VAL A 35 8.46 7.18 -7.73
N LEU A 36 8.28 6.09 -6.99
CA LEU A 36 8.87 4.80 -7.29
C LEU A 36 7.84 3.90 -7.96
N TYR A 37 8.19 3.32 -9.09
CA TYR A 37 7.36 2.38 -9.83
C TYR A 37 7.99 1.00 -9.84
N SER A 38 7.20 -0.03 -9.54
CA SER A 38 7.66 -1.42 -9.71
C SER A 38 7.84 -1.81 -11.18
N LEU A 39 7.30 -1.01 -12.10
CA LEU A 39 7.37 -1.27 -13.54
C LEU A 39 7.36 0.04 -14.34
N GLU A 40 8.30 0.18 -15.28
CA GLU A 40 8.30 1.32 -16.22
C GLU A 40 7.11 1.26 -17.19
N GLU A 41 6.59 2.42 -17.59
CA GLU A 41 5.48 2.54 -18.56
C GLU A 41 5.77 1.82 -19.89
N LYS A 42 7.01 1.95 -20.43
CA LYS A 42 7.43 1.23 -21.64
C LYS A 42 7.45 -0.29 -21.45
N ALA A 43 7.82 -0.75 -20.26
CA ALA A 43 7.79 -2.17 -19.92
C ALA A 43 6.38 -2.66 -19.67
N LEU A 44 5.50 -1.80 -19.10
CA LEU A 44 4.09 -2.07 -18.88
C LEU A 44 3.38 -2.40 -20.21
N GLY A 45 3.54 -1.57 -21.25
CA GLY A 45 2.93 -1.84 -22.55
C GLY A 45 3.35 -3.17 -23.17
N ARG A 46 4.62 -3.58 -23.01
CA ARG A 46 5.10 -4.90 -23.47
C ARG A 46 4.53 -6.05 -22.64
N LYS A 47 4.42 -5.89 -21.34
CA LYS A 47 3.84 -6.90 -20.43
C LYS A 47 2.34 -7.05 -20.65
N LEU A 48 1.59 -5.95 -20.84
CA LEU A 48 0.19 -5.97 -21.22
C LEU A 48 -0.06 -6.75 -22.53
N LYS A 49 0.74 -6.50 -23.58
CA LYS A 49 0.65 -7.29 -24.82
C LYS A 49 0.88 -8.79 -24.60
N LYS A 50 1.80 -9.16 -23.70
CA LYS A 50 2.03 -10.56 -23.29
C LYS A 50 0.85 -11.13 -22.51
N LEU A 51 0.26 -10.33 -21.63
CA LEU A 51 -0.93 -10.68 -20.85
C LEU A 51 -2.10 -11.02 -21.77
N TYR A 52 -2.42 -10.15 -22.72
CA TYR A 52 -3.48 -10.41 -23.72
C TYR A 52 -3.23 -11.70 -24.54
N LYS A 53 -1.98 -11.96 -24.93
CA LYS A 53 -1.63 -13.20 -25.63
C LYS A 53 -1.78 -14.44 -24.75
N LYS A 54 -1.48 -14.36 -23.44
CA LYS A 54 -1.63 -15.46 -22.49
C LYS A 54 -3.10 -15.73 -22.15
N ARG A 55 -3.90 -14.66 -21.95
CA ARG A 55 -5.34 -14.76 -21.73
C ARG A 55 -6.05 -15.49 -22.87
N ARG A 56 -5.66 -15.23 -24.13
CA ARG A 56 -6.15 -15.99 -25.30
C ARG A 56 -5.77 -17.48 -25.28
N LYS A 57 -4.79 -17.89 -24.45
CA LYS A 57 -4.32 -19.27 -24.31
C LYS A 57 -4.73 -19.90 -22.98
N ASN A 58 -5.65 -19.30 -22.24
CA ASN A 58 -6.10 -19.73 -20.90
C ASN A 58 -4.93 -19.98 -19.93
N LYS A 59 -3.88 -19.16 -19.98
CA LYS A 59 -2.75 -19.25 -19.07
C LYS A 59 -2.84 -18.13 -18.04
N GLU A 60 -2.80 -18.48 -16.76
CA GLU A 60 -2.73 -17.53 -15.66
C GLU A 60 -1.49 -16.63 -15.78
N PHE A 61 -1.67 -15.35 -15.54
CA PHE A 61 -0.61 -14.37 -15.54
C PHE A 61 -1.05 -13.17 -14.73
N SER A 62 -0.47 -12.96 -13.56
CA SER A 62 -0.69 -11.77 -12.75
C SER A 62 0.29 -10.67 -13.14
N LEU A 63 -0.18 -9.43 -13.19
CA LEU A 63 0.60 -8.23 -13.42
C LEU A 63 0.27 -7.18 -12.36
N VAL A 64 0.98 -7.25 -11.25
CA VAL A 64 0.84 -6.30 -10.16
C VAL A 64 1.73 -5.08 -10.40
N LEU A 65 1.11 -3.91 -10.35
CA LEU A 65 1.77 -2.61 -10.42
C LEU A 65 1.74 -1.95 -9.03
N GLN A 66 2.91 -1.61 -8.51
CA GLN A 66 3.02 -0.81 -7.30
C GLN A 66 3.63 0.56 -7.61
N LYS A 67 3.04 1.61 -7.03
CA LYS A 67 3.57 2.97 -7.04
C LYS A 67 3.70 3.45 -5.60
N ILE A 68 4.80 4.11 -5.29
CA ILE A 68 5.05 4.71 -3.99
C ILE A 68 5.39 6.18 -4.24
N HIS A 69 4.55 7.06 -3.75
CA HIS A 69 4.80 8.50 -3.73
C HIS A 69 5.52 8.86 -2.44
N ILE A 70 6.57 9.64 -2.56
CA ILE A 70 7.45 10.04 -1.47
C ILE A 70 7.40 11.54 -1.34
N ASP A 71 7.07 12.00 -0.15
CA ASP A 71 7.14 13.40 0.22
C ASP A 71 8.62 13.86 0.24
N PRO A 72 8.99 14.92 -0.51
CA PRO A 72 10.37 15.38 -0.58
C PRO A 72 10.87 16.03 0.72
N ASP A 73 9.98 16.54 1.55
CA ASP A 73 10.36 17.26 2.76
C ASP A 73 10.73 16.31 3.92
N CYS A 74 10.01 15.21 4.04
CA CYS A 74 10.25 14.24 5.11
C CYS A 74 10.76 12.88 4.63
N PHE A 75 10.89 12.67 3.31
CA PHE A 75 11.31 11.41 2.68
C PHE A 75 10.53 10.18 3.13
N ARG A 76 9.22 10.37 3.38
CA ARG A 76 8.30 9.29 3.75
C ARG A 76 7.27 9.06 2.65
N PRO A 77 6.72 7.84 2.53
CA PRO A 77 5.59 7.62 1.66
C PRO A 77 4.42 8.52 2.04
N ASN A 78 3.90 9.32 1.10
CA ASN A 78 2.66 10.07 1.27
C ASN A 78 1.48 9.35 0.60
N ALA A 79 1.77 8.46 -0.39
CA ALA A 79 0.78 7.55 -0.93
C ALA A 79 1.44 6.27 -1.45
N VAL A 80 0.70 5.17 -1.39
CA VAL A 80 1.08 3.88 -1.99
C VAL A 80 -0.13 3.36 -2.76
N SER A 81 0.06 2.87 -3.97
CA SER A 81 -0.97 2.14 -4.71
C SER A 81 -0.44 0.81 -5.21
N ILE A 82 -1.31 -0.18 -5.18
CA ILE A 82 -1.06 -1.54 -5.65
C ILE A 82 -2.27 -1.94 -6.48
N GLU A 83 -2.04 -2.40 -7.69
CA GLU A 83 -3.11 -2.73 -8.63
C GLU A 83 -2.74 -4.00 -9.39
N ASP A 84 -3.61 -4.99 -9.37
CA ASP A 84 -3.56 -6.14 -10.28
C ASP A 84 -4.32 -5.79 -11.55
N LEU A 85 -3.56 -5.59 -12.62
CA LEU A 85 -4.10 -5.16 -13.92
C LEU A 85 -4.82 -6.30 -14.66
N GLU A 86 -4.73 -7.53 -14.20
CA GLU A 86 -5.47 -8.66 -14.77
C GLU A 86 -6.86 -8.76 -14.15
N GLU A 87 -6.91 -8.70 -12.83
CA GLU A 87 -8.15 -8.86 -12.07
C GLU A 87 -8.94 -7.54 -11.94
N GLY A 88 -8.34 -6.39 -12.30
CA GLY A 88 -8.98 -5.09 -12.15
C GLY A 88 -9.23 -4.70 -10.68
N VAL A 89 -8.45 -5.28 -9.77
CA VAL A 89 -8.55 -5.01 -8.33
C VAL A 89 -7.33 -4.27 -7.85
N GLY A 90 -7.52 -3.41 -6.85
CA GLY A 90 -6.40 -2.67 -6.31
C GLY A 90 -6.68 -2.06 -4.96
N MET A 91 -5.61 -1.49 -4.40
CA MET A 91 -5.65 -0.74 -3.16
C MET A 91 -4.78 0.50 -3.27
N SER A 92 -5.27 1.61 -2.73
CA SER A 92 -4.44 2.78 -2.50
C SER A 92 -4.50 3.19 -1.03
N VAL A 93 -3.37 3.69 -0.55
CA VAL A 93 -3.24 4.21 0.81
C VAL A 93 -2.68 5.62 0.71
N LYS A 94 -3.31 6.58 1.39
CA LYS A 94 -2.85 7.96 1.47
C LYS A 94 -2.57 8.31 2.92
N TYR A 95 -1.42 8.92 3.16
CA TYR A 95 -0.97 9.37 4.47
C TYR A 95 -1.03 10.89 4.52
N LYS A 96 -1.68 11.43 5.52
CA LYS A 96 -1.81 12.89 5.71
C LYS A 96 -1.55 13.27 7.15
N ASN A 97 -1.28 14.57 7.35
CA ASN A 97 -1.10 15.15 8.67
C ASN A 97 0.00 14.43 9.45
N ILE A 98 1.20 14.28 8.85
CA ILE A 98 2.36 13.74 9.54
C ILE A 98 2.61 14.60 10.78
N LYS A 99 2.59 13.99 11.95
CA LYS A 99 2.76 14.64 13.25
C LYS A 99 3.85 13.92 14.06
N ASP A 100 4.43 14.64 14.99
CA ASP A 100 5.27 14.05 16.00
C ASP A 100 4.39 13.49 17.14
N PHE A 101 4.54 12.19 17.39
CA PHE A 101 3.95 11.50 18.53
C PHE A 101 5.09 10.97 19.40
N SER A 102 5.44 11.70 20.43
CA SER A 102 6.50 11.32 21.40
C SER A 102 7.86 11.04 20.73
N GLY A 103 8.28 11.93 19.82
CA GLY A 103 9.56 11.83 19.10
C GLY A 103 9.55 10.91 17.87
N LYS A 104 8.39 10.35 17.49
CA LYS A 104 8.24 9.53 16.29
C LYS A 104 7.25 10.18 15.32
N LEU A 105 7.69 10.45 14.10
CA LEU A 105 6.82 10.95 13.05
C LEU A 105 5.86 9.85 12.58
N PHE A 106 4.56 10.14 12.63
CA PHE A 106 3.51 9.22 12.23
C PHE A 106 2.36 9.98 11.53
N PRO A 107 1.67 9.39 10.53
CA PRO A 107 0.52 10.05 9.91
C PRO A 107 -0.63 10.16 10.91
N GLY A 108 -1.17 11.37 11.06
CA GLY A 108 -2.38 11.60 11.85
C GLY A 108 -3.66 11.12 11.15
N LYS A 109 -3.58 10.90 9.83
CA LYS A 109 -4.70 10.34 9.04
C LYS A 109 -4.17 9.37 8.00
N ILE A 110 -4.76 8.18 7.95
CA ILE A 110 -4.53 7.18 6.90
C ILE A 110 -5.87 6.89 6.21
N THR A 111 -5.89 7.00 4.88
CA THR A 111 -7.06 6.65 4.08
C THR A 111 -6.71 5.46 3.20
N PHE A 112 -7.42 4.36 3.39
CA PHE A 112 -7.37 3.18 2.53
C PHE A 112 -8.51 3.24 1.54
N ASN A 113 -8.22 2.96 0.30
CA ASN A 113 -9.22 2.80 -0.76
C ASN A 113 -8.97 1.48 -1.45
N VAL A 114 -9.93 0.56 -1.36
CA VAL A 114 -9.88 -0.75 -2.02
C VAL A 114 -10.93 -0.74 -3.10
N PHE A 115 -10.55 -1.09 -4.31
CA PHE A 115 -11.43 -1.03 -5.47
C PHE A 115 -11.36 -2.31 -6.32
N SER A 116 -12.46 -2.59 -6.95
CA SER A 116 -12.62 -3.58 -8.00
C SER A 116 -13.44 -2.97 -9.13
N ASP A 117 -13.68 -3.72 -10.20
CA ASP A 117 -14.51 -3.25 -11.33
C ASP A 117 -15.92 -2.80 -10.91
N ASN A 118 -16.48 -3.37 -9.83
CA ASN A 118 -17.85 -3.14 -9.40
C ASN A 118 -17.97 -2.44 -8.04
N ASP A 119 -16.93 -2.47 -7.21
CA ASP A 119 -16.98 -2.02 -5.82
C ASP A 119 -15.83 -1.09 -5.48
N ASN A 120 -16.12 -0.11 -4.62
CA ASN A 120 -15.11 0.80 -4.09
C ASN A 120 -15.38 1.02 -2.60
N TRP A 121 -14.39 0.72 -1.76
CA TRP A 121 -14.51 0.78 -0.31
C TRP A 121 -13.43 1.69 0.24
N GLU A 122 -13.84 2.66 1.04
CA GLU A 122 -12.96 3.59 1.71
C GLU A 122 -12.97 3.36 3.22
N VAL A 123 -11.78 3.28 3.81
CA VAL A 123 -11.58 3.23 5.26
C VAL A 123 -10.68 4.37 5.67
N ILE A 124 -11.13 5.20 6.60
CA ILE A 124 -10.38 6.34 7.12
C ILE A 124 -10.03 6.06 8.59
N LEU A 125 -8.74 6.11 8.88
CA LEU A 125 -8.20 6.05 10.24
C LEU A 125 -7.69 7.44 10.62
N ASN A 126 -8.19 8.00 11.71
CA ASN A 126 -7.68 9.21 12.32
C ASN A 126 -7.03 8.87 13.66
N PHE A 127 -5.82 9.39 13.90
CA PHE A 127 -5.05 9.16 15.11
C PHE A 127 -4.97 10.47 15.89
N ASP A 128 -5.69 10.51 17.03
CA ASP A 128 -5.64 11.64 17.95
C ASP A 128 -4.51 11.48 18.96
N ARG A 129 -4.24 10.24 19.35
CA ARG A 129 -3.19 9.88 20.32
C ARG A 129 -2.54 8.56 19.90
N LEU A 130 -1.23 8.50 19.99
CA LEU A 130 -0.41 7.30 19.78
C LEU A 130 0.62 7.19 20.89
N GLU A 131 0.74 6.02 21.44
CA GLU A 131 1.76 5.66 22.40
C GLU A 131 2.55 4.49 21.82
N PHE A 132 3.88 4.56 21.91
CA PHE A 132 4.78 3.54 21.41
C PHE A 132 5.47 2.85 22.58
N ASP A 133 5.78 1.57 22.38
CA ASP A 133 6.54 0.77 23.32
C ASP A 133 5.88 0.68 24.73
N VAL A 134 4.53 0.76 24.76
CA VAL A 134 3.74 0.65 25.99
C VAL A 134 3.31 -0.80 26.17
N GLU A 135 3.44 -1.29 27.40
CA GLU A 135 2.91 -2.61 27.73
C GLU A 135 1.37 -2.54 27.75
N VAL A 136 0.74 -3.19 26.77
CA VAL A 136 -0.72 -3.18 26.64
C VAL A 136 -1.27 -4.52 27.08
N SER A 137 -2.08 -4.49 28.14
CA SER A 137 -2.90 -5.63 28.52
C SER A 137 -4.30 -5.48 27.88
N PRO A 138 -4.59 -6.14 26.73
CA PRO A 138 -5.86 -5.99 26.06
C PRO A 138 -6.98 -6.67 26.86
N ASN A 139 -7.79 -5.86 27.56
CA ASN A 139 -9.04 -6.32 28.20
C ASN A 139 -10.14 -6.51 27.15
N PHE A 140 -10.01 -7.54 26.32
CA PHE A 140 -11.02 -7.87 25.32
C PHE A 140 -12.02 -8.87 25.89
N LYS A 141 -13.25 -8.42 26.17
CA LYS A 141 -14.37 -9.29 26.53
C LYS A 141 -15.27 -9.50 25.30
N ILE A 142 -15.35 -10.74 24.83
CA ILE A 142 -16.32 -11.10 23.79
C ILE A 142 -17.70 -11.11 24.45
N PRO A 143 -18.65 -10.26 24.03
CA PRO A 143 -20.01 -10.30 24.55
C PRO A 143 -20.63 -11.69 24.32
N SER A 144 -21.39 -12.18 25.31
CA SER A 144 -22.01 -13.52 25.29
C SER A 144 -22.96 -13.77 24.10
N LYS A 145 -23.42 -12.70 23.45
CA LYS A 145 -24.26 -12.79 22.25
C LYS A 145 -23.52 -13.32 20.99
N TYR A 146 -22.19 -13.33 20.99
CA TYR A 146 -21.40 -13.87 19.87
C TYR A 146 -21.07 -15.33 20.12
N LYS A 147 -21.46 -16.21 19.18
CA LYS A 147 -21.08 -17.63 19.19
C LYS A 147 -19.80 -17.81 18.38
N ARG A 148 -18.88 -18.64 18.87
CA ARG A 148 -17.73 -19.08 18.05
C ARG A 148 -18.27 -19.92 16.90
N MET A 149 -17.91 -19.59 15.68
CA MET A 149 -18.04 -20.48 14.53
C MET A 149 -16.77 -21.35 14.49
N TYR A 150 -16.98 -22.65 14.64
CA TYR A 150 -15.94 -23.65 14.48
C TYR A 150 -16.02 -24.21 13.07
#